data_81f0e903885ab6fae3e36b1782a0973f
#
_entry.id   81f0e903885ab6fae3e36b1782a0973f
#
_cell.length_a   1.000
_cell.length_b   1.000
_cell.length_c   1.000
_cell.angle_alpha   90.00
_cell.angle_beta   90.00
_cell.angle_gamma   90.00
#
_symmetry.space_group_name_H-M   'P 1'
#
loop_
_entity.id
_entity.type
_entity.pdbx_description
1 polymer ?
#
loop_
_entity_poly.entity_id
_entity_poly.type
_entity_poly.pdbx_seq_one_letter_code
_entity_poly.pdbx_strand_id
1 'polypeptide(L)'
;MKEIWNKITSALSKFFKDVYSKVLSPIGHFFQFIWNWCYTIVFTPVGHFFNKGWNWFTNTKTGAAVRKFFSWSYSHEAVRATTSSIICILIGLFIGFIVMMIRDPSSCFEGLGVIFVSGAKNPSNFANVLVEMTPMILAGISISFAFKLGLFNIGVTGQLTMGAFLSILTGLAGADWYWCLLVGMLGGAAVGSISGFLKAKFNVNEVLSGIMLNWIVYYLTGLIGSNLPDTWIDKNNNTKLTIMPKTGRLPSLAGPGIFEDVTWGLIIAAVIAIIIWFILRYTKFGFELKLCGSNKYVAKYAGINQNGKIVLSLLISGAIAGICGY
;
A
#
# COMPACT_ATOMS: atom_id res chain seq x y z
N MET A 1 8.64 -10.73 -55.85
CA MET A 1 8.41 -10.62 -54.40
C MET A 1 9.58 -10.03 -53.61
N LYS A 2 10.83 -10.53 -53.77
CA LYS A 2 12.01 -9.99 -53.08
C LYS A 2 12.29 -8.50 -53.37
N GLU A 3 12.08 -8.06 -54.60
CA GLU A 3 12.32 -6.66 -55.00
C GLU A 3 11.30 -5.68 -54.39
N ILE A 4 10.05 -6.09 -54.31
CA ILE A 4 8.97 -5.31 -53.65
C ILE A 4 9.24 -5.22 -52.13
N TRP A 5 9.64 -6.33 -51.51
CA TRP A 5 9.99 -6.36 -50.08
C TRP A 5 11.19 -5.44 -49.77
N ASN A 6 12.22 -5.45 -50.58
CA ASN A 6 13.40 -4.56 -50.43
C ASN A 6 13.04 -3.07 -50.61
N LYS A 7 12.11 -2.74 -51.51
CA LYS A 7 11.62 -1.37 -51.68
C LYS A 7 10.78 -0.92 -50.49
N ILE A 8 9.91 -1.80 -49.93
CA ILE A 8 9.12 -1.49 -48.76
C ILE A 8 10.00 -1.30 -47.52
N THR A 9 10.98 -2.18 -47.29
CA THR A 9 11.88 -2.07 -46.11
C THR A 9 12.78 -0.84 -46.22
N SER A 10 13.26 -0.48 -47.42
CA SER A 10 14.04 0.74 -47.62
C SER A 10 13.20 2.01 -47.42
N ALA A 11 11.96 2.03 -47.89
CA ALA A 11 11.04 3.14 -47.70
C ALA A 11 10.65 3.32 -46.20
N LEU A 12 10.37 2.21 -45.50
CA LEU A 12 10.12 2.23 -44.05
C LEU A 12 11.34 2.71 -43.24
N SER A 13 12.52 2.20 -43.57
CA SER A 13 13.78 2.64 -42.93
C SER A 13 14.02 4.15 -43.14
N LYS A 14 13.77 4.65 -44.34
CA LYS A 14 13.89 6.08 -44.65
C LYS A 14 12.84 6.91 -43.88
N PHE A 15 11.59 6.44 -43.84
CA PHE A 15 10.51 7.08 -43.07
C PHE A 15 10.86 7.16 -41.57
N PHE A 16 11.27 6.06 -40.95
CA PHE A 16 11.67 6.07 -39.55
C PHE A 16 12.88 6.96 -39.28
N LYS A 17 13.85 6.99 -40.17
CA LYS A 17 15.01 7.86 -40.06
C LYS A 17 14.63 9.35 -40.18
N ASP A 18 13.71 9.67 -41.08
CA ASP A 18 13.18 11.03 -41.24
C ASP A 18 12.32 11.47 -40.03
N VAL A 19 11.48 10.59 -39.50
CA VAL A 19 10.71 10.84 -38.28
C VAL A 19 11.64 11.03 -37.06
N TYR A 20 12.67 10.19 -36.93
CA TYR A 20 13.64 10.34 -35.85
C TYR A 20 14.40 11.65 -35.95
N SER A 21 14.93 12.00 -37.12
CA SER A 21 15.75 13.21 -37.29
C SER A 21 14.94 14.50 -37.23
N LYS A 22 13.71 14.51 -37.81
CA LYS A 22 12.90 15.74 -37.93
C LYS A 22 11.98 15.98 -36.76
N VAL A 23 11.56 14.93 -36.01
CA VAL A 23 10.58 15.04 -34.93
C VAL A 23 11.16 14.65 -33.59
N LEU A 24 11.73 13.45 -33.46
CA LEU A 24 12.21 12.95 -32.18
C LEU A 24 13.52 13.61 -31.72
N SER A 25 14.45 13.86 -32.61
CA SER A 25 15.73 14.49 -32.25
C SER A 25 15.58 15.95 -31.79
N PRO A 26 14.82 16.83 -32.47
CA PRO A 26 14.54 18.18 -31.95
C PRO A 26 13.81 18.19 -30.63
N ILE A 27 12.84 17.27 -30.42
CA ILE A 27 12.13 17.12 -29.15
C ILE A 27 13.12 16.70 -28.04
N GLY A 28 13.99 15.73 -28.31
CA GLY A 28 15.05 15.31 -27.39
C GLY A 28 15.98 16.46 -26.99
N HIS A 29 16.43 17.25 -27.96
CA HIS A 29 17.26 18.44 -27.72
C HIS A 29 16.54 19.53 -26.93
N PHE A 30 15.22 19.72 -27.16
CA PHE A 30 14.41 20.65 -26.38
C PHE A 30 14.28 20.22 -24.92
N PHE A 31 14.00 18.93 -24.66
CA PHE A 31 13.97 18.40 -23.28
C PHE A 31 15.34 18.48 -22.60
N GLN A 32 16.41 18.20 -23.32
CA GLN A 32 17.77 18.32 -22.80
C GLN A 32 18.15 19.77 -22.51
N PHE A 33 17.71 20.72 -23.34
CA PHE A 33 17.87 22.15 -23.10
C PHE A 33 17.11 22.59 -21.83
N ILE A 34 15.83 22.21 -21.69
CA ILE A 34 15.02 22.52 -20.48
C ILE A 34 15.67 21.89 -19.24
N TRP A 35 16.10 20.62 -19.33
CA TRP A 35 16.76 19.94 -18.22
C TRP A 35 18.05 20.66 -17.80
N ASN A 36 18.91 21.00 -18.74
CA ASN A 36 20.15 21.72 -18.47
C ASN A 36 19.88 23.12 -17.89
N TRP A 37 18.88 23.81 -18.44
CA TRP A 37 18.45 25.12 -17.94
C TRP A 37 17.93 25.04 -16.51
N CYS A 38 17.03 24.13 -16.20
CA CYS A 38 16.55 23.87 -14.84
C CYS A 38 17.68 23.44 -13.91
N TYR A 39 18.57 22.56 -14.38
CA TYR A 39 19.70 22.10 -13.60
C TYR A 39 20.64 23.25 -13.24
N THR A 40 20.97 24.11 -14.20
CA THR A 40 21.93 25.22 -14.00
C THR A 40 21.32 26.36 -13.18
N ILE A 41 20.06 26.72 -13.43
CA ILE A 41 19.43 27.88 -12.76
C ILE A 41 18.80 27.54 -11.42
N VAL A 42 18.26 26.33 -11.28
CA VAL A 42 17.53 25.94 -10.06
C VAL A 42 18.36 25.00 -9.19
N PHE A 43 18.77 23.86 -9.74
CA PHE A 43 19.41 22.81 -8.94
C PHE A 43 20.82 23.15 -8.47
N THR A 44 21.63 23.84 -9.29
CA THR A 44 23.01 24.16 -8.89
C THR A 44 23.08 25.22 -7.78
N PRO A 45 22.39 26.37 -7.85
CA PRO A 45 22.38 27.34 -6.76
C PRO A 45 21.73 26.80 -5.49
N VAL A 46 20.62 26.06 -5.64
CA VAL A 46 19.95 25.41 -4.50
C VAL A 46 20.88 24.38 -3.87
N GLY A 47 21.58 23.56 -4.67
CA GLY A 47 22.56 22.59 -4.17
C GLY A 47 23.72 23.26 -3.44
N HIS A 48 24.24 24.38 -3.94
CA HIS A 48 25.30 25.16 -3.28
C HIS A 48 24.81 25.80 -1.97
N PHE A 49 23.59 26.34 -1.95
CA PHE A 49 22.98 26.90 -0.74
C PHE A 49 22.81 25.82 0.32
N PHE A 50 22.25 24.66 -0.04
CA PHE A 50 22.08 23.54 0.87
C PHE A 50 23.42 22.98 1.34
N ASN A 51 24.42 22.88 0.49
CA ASN A 51 25.73 22.35 0.86
C ASN A 51 26.48 23.31 1.81
N LYS A 52 26.37 24.62 1.59
CA LYS A 52 26.92 25.64 2.49
C LYS A 52 26.21 25.65 3.85
N GLY A 53 24.88 25.59 3.84
CA GLY A 53 24.07 25.47 5.06
C GLY A 53 24.34 24.17 5.81
N TRP A 54 24.45 23.06 5.09
CA TRP A 54 24.77 21.75 5.65
C TRP A 54 26.15 21.71 6.29
N ASN A 55 27.16 22.24 5.63
CA ASN A 55 28.52 22.31 6.15
C ASN A 55 28.61 23.22 7.38
N TRP A 56 27.89 24.35 7.39
CA TRP A 56 27.78 25.21 8.56
C TRP A 56 27.09 24.48 9.72
N PHE A 57 25.96 23.84 9.47
CA PHE A 57 25.21 23.10 10.49
C PHE A 57 26.00 21.93 11.05
N THR A 58 26.68 21.13 10.22
CA THR A 58 27.47 19.97 10.68
C THR A 58 28.66 20.32 11.52
N ASN A 59 29.16 21.54 11.42
CA ASN A 59 30.26 22.06 12.23
C ASN A 59 29.80 22.59 13.62
N THR A 60 28.48 22.68 13.81
CA THR A 60 27.92 23.03 15.15
C THR A 60 27.89 21.82 16.07
N LYS A 61 27.83 22.04 17.40
CA LYS A 61 27.70 20.98 18.42
C LYS A 61 26.41 20.16 18.18
N THR A 62 25.33 20.82 17.78
CA THR A 62 24.06 20.20 17.44
C THR A 62 24.17 19.33 16.16
N GLY A 63 24.83 19.81 15.13
CA GLY A 63 25.08 19.06 13.91
C GLY A 63 25.95 17.82 14.12
N ALA A 64 26.97 17.93 15.01
CA ALA A 64 27.76 16.77 15.39
C ALA A 64 26.95 15.72 16.16
N ALA A 65 26.05 16.14 17.06
CA ALA A 65 25.13 15.24 17.76
C ALA A 65 24.14 14.55 16.82
N VAL A 66 23.56 15.30 15.87
CA VAL A 66 22.67 14.77 14.82
C VAL A 66 23.40 13.75 13.94
N ARG A 67 24.61 14.07 13.49
CA ARG A 67 25.42 13.13 12.70
C ARG A 67 25.76 11.85 13.48
N LYS A 68 26.08 11.96 14.77
CA LYS A 68 26.32 10.81 15.65
C LYS A 68 25.06 9.96 15.82
N PHE A 69 23.90 10.60 15.99
CA PHE A 69 22.61 9.91 16.05
C PHE A 69 22.31 9.17 14.74
N PHE A 70 22.49 9.81 13.58
CA PHE A 70 22.28 9.16 12.30
C PHE A 70 23.26 8.01 12.05
N SER A 71 24.53 8.15 12.38
CA SER A 71 25.52 7.07 12.23
C SER A 71 25.19 5.88 13.14
N TRP A 72 24.75 6.14 14.37
CA TRP A 72 24.29 5.10 15.28
C TRP A 72 23.00 4.44 14.78
N SER A 73 22.02 5.22 14.32
CA SER A 73 20.78 4.72 13.71
C SER A 73 21.05 3.84 12.49
N TYR A 74 22.03 4.22 11.66
CA TYR A 74 22.41 3.47 10.46
C TYR A 74 23.03 2.12 10.78
N SER A 75 23.69 1.97 11.93
CA SER A 75 24.28 0.69 12.37
C SER A 75 23.28 -0.33 12.88
N HIS A 76 22.03 0.10 13.22
CA HIS A 76 20.99 -0.76 13.76
C HIS A 76 19.80 -0.83 12.80
N GLU A 77 19.57 -1.97 12.17
CA GLU A 77 18.56 -2.14 11.09
C GLU A 77 17.15 -1.73 11.53
N ALA A 78 16.71 -2.14 12.72
CA ALA A 78 15.39 -1.77 13.24
C ALA A 78 15.24 -0.27 13.50
N VAL A 79 16.28 0.37 14.08
CA VAL A 79 16.30 1.81 14.36
C VAL A 79 16.32 2.59 13.06
N ARG A 80 17.09 2.15 12.07
CA ARG A 80 17.15 2.77 10.73
C ARG A 80 15.78 2.79 10.06
N ALA A 81 15.06 1.67 10.07
CA ALA A 81 13.72 1.59 9.46
C ALA A 81 12.75 2.55 10.14
N THR A 82 12.71 2.57 11.47
CA THR A 82 11.85 3.48 12.25
C THR A 82 12.20 4.95 12.02
N THR A 83 13.50 5.28 12.06
CA THR A 83 13.98 6.66 11.85
C THR A 83 13.65 7.15 10.45
N SER A 84 13.83 6.30 9.42
CA SER A 84 13.45 6.66 8.03
C SER A 84 11.97 6.95 7.90
N SER A 85 11.10 6.15 8.53
CA SER A 85 9.65 6.36 8.51
C SER A 85 9.26 7.68 9.19
N ILE A 86 9.84 7.98 10.35
CA ILE A 86 9.61 9.25 11.07
C ILE A 86 10.05 10.45 10.21
N ILE A 87 11.22 10.37 9.58
CA ILE A 87 11.71 11.44 8.70
C ILE A 87 10.77 11.65 7.51
N CYS A 88 10.28 10.59 6.88
CA CYS A 88 9.32 10.70 5.78
C CYS A 88 8.02 11.38 6.23
N ILE A 89 7.51 11.05 7.42
CA ILE A 89 6.33 11.70 8.01
C ILE A 89 6.60 13.19 8.23
N LEU A 90 7.74 13.55 8.82
CA LEU A 90 8.10 14.96 9.08
C LEU A 90 8.27 15.75 7.78
N ILE A 91 8.87 15.17 6.75
CA ILE A 91 8.98 15.80 5.42
C ILE A 91 7.59 16.00 4.81
N GLY A 92 6.70 15.00 4.88
CA GLY A 92 5.33 15.11 4.40
C GLY A 92 4.54 16.21 5.11
N LEU A 93 4.65 16.28 6.44
CA LEU A 93 4.03 17.35 7.25
C LEU A 93 4.60 18.73 6.90
N PHE A 94 5.91 18.84 6.68
CA PHE A 94 6.55 20.08 6.31
C PHE A 94 6.08 20.57 4.93
N ILE A 95 5.99 19.66 3.94
CA ILE A 95 5.46 19.98 2.61
C ILE A 95 3.97 20.40 2.73
N GLY A 96 3.17 19.65 3.49
CA GLY A 96 1.78 19.98 3.75
C GLY A 96 1.63 21.36 4.42
N PHE A 97 2.50 21.71 5.36
CA PHE A 97 2.53 23.01 6.00
C PHE A 97 2.85 24.14 5.00
N ILE A 98 3.82 23.93 4.09
CA ILE A 98 4.11 24.91 3.03
C ILE A 98 2.89 25.13 2.13
N VAL A 99 2.19 24.06 1.74
CA VAL A 99 0.97 24.16 0.92
C VAL A 99 -0.13 24.93 1.66
N MET A 100 -0.33 24.66 2.95
CA MET A 100 -1.28 25.42 3.79
C MET A 100 -0.88 26.90 3.87
N MET A 101 0.42 27.18 4.08
CA MET A 101 0.93 28.55 4.15
C MET A 101 0.71 29.34 2.84
N ILE A 102 0.84 28.69 1.69
CA ILE A 102 0.57 29.32 0.37
C ILE A 102 -0.92 29.58 0.18
N ARG A 103 -1.78 28.66 0.65
CA ARG A 103 -3.23 28.74 0.46
C ARG A 103 -3.89 29.74 1.43
N ASP A 104 -3.54 29.64 2.70
CA ASP A 104 -4.07 30.50 3.78
C ASP A 104 -3.02 30.65 4.90
N PRO A 105 -2.19 31.73 4.85
CA PRO A 105 -1.17 31.98 5.85
C PRO A 105 -1.69 32.17 7.27
N SER A 106 -2.95 32.66 7.40
CA SER A 106 -3.54 32.99 8.70
C SER A 106 -3.90 31.73 9.51
N SER A 107 -4.36 30.66 8.81
CA SER A 107 -4.84 29.42 9.44
C SER A 107 -3.81 28.29 9.44
N CYS A 108 -2.62 28.48 8.85
CA CYS A 108 -1.66 27.39 8.67
C CYS A 108 -1.15 26.80 9.99
N PHE A 109 -0.91 27.62 11.02
CA PHE A 109 -0.47 27.17 12.35
C PHE A 109 -1.59 26.47 13.12
N GLU A 110 -2.82 26.98 13.01
CA GLU A 110 -4.00 26.34 13.59
C GLU A 110 -4.26 24.99 12.93
N GLY A 111 -4.21 24.92 11.59
CA GLY A 111 -4.34 23.67 10.83
C GLY A 111 -3.30 22.62 11.23
N LEU A 112 -2.05 23.03 11.42
CA LEU A 112 -0.99 22.13 11.89
C LEU A 112 -1.27 21.67 13.34
N GLY A 113 -1.74 22.55 14.21
CA GLY A 113 -2.17 22.22 15.57
C GLY A 113 -3.33 21.20 15.58
N VAL A 114 -4.30 21.37 14.69
CA VAL A 114 -5.41 20.41 14.52
C VAL A 114 -4.89 19.02 14.12
N ILE A 115 -3.95 18.93 13.18
CA ILE A 115 -3.38 17.63 12.75
C ILE A 115 -2.75 16.88 13.94
N PHE A 116 -2.02 17.56 14.82
CA PHE A 116 -1.35 16.90 15.94
C PHE A 116 -2.23 16.64 17.14
N VAL A 117 -3.19 17.53 17.41
CA VAL A 117 -3.92 17.52 18.68
C VAL A 117 -5.33 16.95 18.54
N SER A 118 -5.97 17.03 17.36
CA SER A 118 -7.38 16.68 17.21
C SER A 118 -7.69 15.23 17.59
N GLY A 119 -6.81 14.30 17.26
CA GLY A 119 -6.97 12.88 17.59
C GLY A 119 -6.97 12.57 19.09
N ALA A 120 -6.32 13.41 19.90
CA ALA A 120 -6.26 13.23 21.35
C ALA A 120 -7.07 14.26 22.13
N LYS A 121 -7.68 15.25 21.48
CA LYS A 121 -8.36 16.38 22.09
C LYS A 121 -9.58 15.96 22.92
N ASN A 122 -10.35 15.02 22.39
CA ASN A 122 -11.56 14.52 23.02
C ASN A 122 -11.56 12.98 23.07
N PRO A 123 -12.16 12.32 24.09
CA PRO A 123 -12.26 10.86 24.14
C PRO A 123 -12.92 10.25 22.91
N SER A 124 -13.91 10.93 22.30
CA SER A 124 -14.56 10.50 21.07
C SER A 124 -13.60 10.50 19.87
N ASN A 125 -12.76 11.53 19.72
CA ASN A 125 -11.77 11.57 18.66
C ASN A 125 -10.72 10.47 18.85
N PHE A 126 -10.32 10.20 20.08
CA PHE A 126 -9.40 9.11 20.38
C PHE A 126 -10.01 7.74 20.06
N ALA A 127 -11.30 7.53 20.35
CA ALA A 127 -12.01 6.32 19.94
C ALA A 127 -11.99 6.15 18.42
N ASN A 128 -12.26 7.21 17.65
CA ASN A 128 -12.18 7.19 16.19
C ASN A 128 -10.76 6.83 15.69
N VAL A 129 -9.72 7.34 16.33
CA VAL A 129 -8.33 6.96 15.99
C VAL A 129 -8.10 5.46 16.17
N LEU A 130 -8.62 4.85 17.24
CA LEU A 130 -8.50 3.40 17.47
C LEU A 130 -9.27 2.58 16.41
N VAL A 131 -10.44 3.05 16.00
CA VAL A 131 -11.23 2.43 14.92
C VAL A 131 -10.47 2.45 13.60
N GLU A 132 -10.01 3.63 13.19
CA GLU A 132 -9.28 3.82 11.91
C GLU A 132 -7.91 3.14 11.89
N MET A 133 -7.26 3.00 13.05
CA MET A 133 -5.97 2.34 13.17
C MET A 133 -6.06 0.83 12.88
N THR A 134 -7.18 0.19 13.19
CA THR A 134 -7.37 -1.26 13.04
C THR A 134 -7.17 -1.76 11.62
N PRO A 135 -7.90 -1.23 10.60
CA PRO A 135 -7.69 -1.65 9.21
C PRO A 135 -6.30 -1.27 8.69
N MET A 136 -5.73 -0.15 9.13
CA MET A 136 -4.38 0.25 8.71
C MET A 136 -3.31 -0.74 9.19
N ILE A 137 -3.42 -1.24 10.42
CA ILE A 137 -2.52 -2.28 10.96
C ILE A 137 -2.62 -3.55 10.12
N LEU A 138 -3.83 -4.04 9.86
CA LEU A 138 -4.05 -5.26 9.10
C LEU A 138 -3.55 -5.15 7.64
N ALA A 139 -3.85 -4.05 6.97
CA ALA A 139 -3.34 -3.77 5.63
C ALA A 139 -1.80 -3.70 5.60
N GLY A 140 -1.19 -3.04 6.58
CA GLY A 140 0.26 -2.96 6.74
C GLY A 140 0.90 -4.35 6.95
N ILE A 141 0.29 -5.21 7.78
CA ILE A 141 0.75 -6.59 8.01
C ILE A 141 0.63 -7.41 6.71
N SER A 142 -0.49 -7.29 6.00
CA SER A 142 -0.74 -7.96 4.72
C SER A 142 0.37 -7.65 3.72
N ILE A 143 0.66 -6.36 3.47
CA ILE A 143 1.70 -5.92 2.54
C ILE A 143 3.08 -6.38 3.01
N SER A 144 3.40 -6.19 4.29
CA SER A 144 4.69 -6.55 4.87
C SER A 144 4.98 -8.05 4.80
N PHE A 145 3.94 -8.88 4.93
CA PHE A 145 4.07 -10.33 4.83
C PHE A 145 4.50 -10.76 3.42
N ALA A 146 3.82 -10.27 2.38
CA ALA A 146 4.20 -10.54 0.99
C ALA A 146 5.60 -10.00 0.65
N PHE A 147 5.96 -8.84 1.22
CA PHE A 147 7.25 -8.22 1.01
C PHE A 147 8.43 -9.04 1.56
N LYS A 148 8.20 -9.91 2.56
CA LYS A 148 9.26 -10.84 3.05
C LYS A 148 9.72 -11.83 1.99
N LEU A 149 8.88 -12.14 1.01
CA LEU A 149 9.23 -12.95 -0.16
C LEU A 149 9.78 -12.10 -1.33
N GLY A 150 9.88 -10.78 -1.17
CA GLY A 150 10.26 -9.86 -2.24
C GLY A 150 9.13 -9.58 -3.24
N LEU A 151 7.88 -9.84 -2.85
CA LEU A 151 6.69 -9.53 -3.66
C LEU A 151 5.98 -8.30 -3.12
N PHE A 152 5.65 -7.38 -4.01
CA PHE A 152 4.93 -6.17 -3.63
C PHE A 152 3.43 -6.35 -3.91
N ASN A 153 2.64 -6.62 -2.85
CA ASN A 153 1.20 -6.83 -2.97
C ASN A 153 0.43 -5.51 -3.10
N ILE A 154 0.32 -4.98 -4.33
CA ILE A 154 -0.56 -3.82 -4.62
C ILE A 154 -2.03 -4.25 -4.68
N GLY A 155 -2.32 -5.54 -4.79
CA GLY A 155 -3.68 -6.09 -4.84
C GLY A 155 -4.47 -6.02 -3.53
N VAL A 156 -3.88 -5.49 -2.45
CA VAL A 156 -4.52 -5.42 -1.12
C VAL A 156 -5.87 -4.70 -1.17
N THR A 157 -6.00 -3.64 -1.97
CA THR A 157 -7.27 -2.89 -2.11
C THR A 157 -8.38 -3.78 -2.65
N GLY A 158 -8.14 -4.56 -3.71
CA GLY A 158 -9.13 -5.49 -4.25
C GLY A 158 -9.42 -6.66 -3.30
N GLN A 159 -8.40 -7.17 -2.61
CA GLN A 159 -8.54 -8.23 -1.61
C GLN A 159 -9.42 -7.77 -0.45
N LEU A 160 -9.21 -6.54 0.05
CA LEU A 160 -10.01 -5.89 1.08
C LEU A 160 -11.46 -5.67 0.58
N THR A 161 -11.63 -5.12 -0.62
CA THR A 161 -12.96 -4.87 -1.21
C THR A 161 -13.75 -6.16 -1.37
N MET A 162 -13.15 -7.24 -1.85
CA MET A 162 -13.81 -8.54 -1.95
C MET A 162 -14.15 -9.10 -0.57
N GLY A 163 -13.23 -8.96 0.41
CA GLY A 163 -13.47 -9.35 1.79
C GLY A 163 -14.64 -8.61 2.39
N ALA A 164 -14.67 -7.28 2.30
CA ALA A 164 -15.77 -6.44 2.77
C ALA A 164 -17.10 -6.82 2.13
N PHE A 165 -17.11 -6.96 0.80
CA PHE A 165 -18.33 -7.30 0.06
C PHE A 165 -18.93 -8.63 0.49
N LEU A 166 -18.10 -9.68 0.57
CA LEU A 166 -18.57 -11.00 0.96
C LEU A 166 -18.97 -11.04 2.45
N SER A 167 -18.27 -10.33 3.32
CA SER A 167 -18.65 -10.19 4.74
C SER A 167 -20.02 -9.54 4.89
N ILE A 168 -20.27 -8.45 4.16
CA ILE A 168 -21.57 -7.75 4.18
C ILE A 168 -22.69 -8.68 3.68
N LEU A 169 -22.48 -9.37 2.56
CA LEU A 169 -23.49 -10.31 2.02
C LEU A 169 -23.83 -11.42 3.02
N THR A 170 -22.80 -11.96 3.70
CA THR A 170 -22.97 -13.00 4.72
C THR A 170 -23.77 -12.48 5.91
N GLY A 171 -23.49 -11.26 6.35
CA GLY A 171 -24.24 -10.62 7.45
C GLY A 171 -25.68 -10.28 7.07
N LEU A 172 -25.94 -9.82 5.83
CA LEU A 172 -27.29 -9.58 5.32
C LEU A 172 -28.10 -10.86 5.18
N ALA A 173 -27.42 -11.99 4.94
CA ALA A 173 -28.04 -13.31 4.98
C ALA A 173 -28.38 -13.79 6.41
N GLY A 174 -28.10 -13.00 7.45
CA GLY A 174 -28.42 -13.29 8.83
C GLY A 174 -27.36 -14.10 9.59
N ALA A 175 -26.16 -14.23 9.05
CA ALA A 175 -25.08 -14.93 9.74
C ALA A 175 -24.45 -14.09 10.85
N ASP A 176 -23.88 -14.76 11.84
CA ASP A 176 -23.16 -14.13 12.93
C ASP A 176 -21.80 -13.57 12.49
N TRP A 177 -21.26 -12.64 13.27
CA TRP A 177 -20.03 -11.91 12.99
C TRP A 177 -18.80 -12.79 12.67
N TYR A 178 -18.64 -13.94 13.32
CA TYR A 178 -17.51 -14.84 13.07
C TYR A 178 -17.58 -15.53 11.70
N TRP A 179 -18.80 -15.79 11.18
CA TRP A 179 -18.97 -16.26 9.79
C TRP A 179 -18.66 -15.16 8.79
N CYS A 180 -19.09 -13.93 9.06
CA CYS A 180 -18.77 -12.77 8.23
C CYS A 180 -17.25 -12.56 8.11
N LEU A 181 -16.54 -12.65 9.24
CA LEU A 181 -15.09 -12.54 9.28
C LEU A 181 -14.41 -13.69 8.50
N LEU A 182 -14.88 -14.93 8.67
CA LEU A 182 -14.32 -16.08 7.97
C LEU A 182 -14.53 -15.99 6.45
N VAL A 183 -15.74 -15.63 6.03
CA VAL A 183 -16.05 -15.49 4.60
C VAL A 183 -15.30 -14.31 3.97
N GLY A 184 -15.17 -13.19 4.70
CA GLY A 184 -14.33 -12.07 4.28
C GLY A 184 -12.86 -12.45 4.11
N MET A 185 -12.32 -13.19 5.07
CA MET A 185 -10.96 -13.74 4.98
C MET A 185 -10.77 -14.62 3.74
N LEU A 186 -11.73 -15.51 3.46
CA LEU A 186 -11.68 -16.39 2.29
C LEU A 186 -11.80 -15.61 0.97
N GLY A 187 -12.63 -14.55 0.94
CA GLY A 187 -12.76 -13.67 -0.21
C GLY A 187 -11.45 -12.96 -0.58
N GLY A 188 -10.80 -12.37 0.42
CA GLY A 188 -9.49 -11.76 0.23
C GLY A 188 -8.42 -12.78 -0.16
N ALA A 189 -8.42 -13.98 0.47
CA ALA A 189 -7.51 -15.07 0.15
C ALA A 189 -7.67 -15.54 -1.31
N ALA A 190 -8.90 -15.65 -1.80
CA ALA A 190 -9.19 -16.05 -3.18
C ALA A 190 -8.57 -15.06 -4.19
N VAL A 191 -8.79 -13.76 -4.02
CA VAL A 191 -8.20 -12.73 -4.89
C VAL A 191 -6.67 -12.75 -4.80
N GLY A 192 -6.11 -12.89 -3.59
CA GLY A 192 -4.66 -12.99 -3.37
C GLY A 192 -4.06 -14.24 -4.03
N SER A 193 -4.76 -15.38 -3.97
CA SER A 193 -4.32 -16.63 -4.59
C SER A 193 -4.27 -16.55 -6.12
N ILE A 194 -5.22 -15.82 -6.75
CA ILE A 194 -5.21 -15.59 -8.21
C ILE A 194 -3.94 -14.83 -8.61
N SER A 195 -3.61 -13.73 -7.93
CA SER A 195 -2.38 -12.99 -8.18
C SER A 195 -1.13 -13.86 -7.97
N GLY A 196 -1.12 -14.66 -6.90
CA GLY A 196 -0.05 -15.61 -6.60
C GLY A 196 0.13 -16.69 -7.67
N PHE A 197 -0.96 -17.24 -8.15
CA PHE A 197 -0.95 -18.24 -9.21
C PHE A 197 -0.44 -17.69 -10.54
N LEU A 198 -0.90 -16.50 -10.93
CA LEU A 198 -0.41 -15.81 -12.13
C LEU A 198 1.10 -15.56 -12.07
N LYS A 199 1.61 -15.15 -10.91
CA LYS A 199 3.04 -14.95 -10.68
C LYS A 199 3.81 -16.27 -10.72
N ALA A 200 3.34 -17.30 -10.03
CA ALA A 200 4.05 -18.56 -9.88
C ALA A 200 4.10 -19.37 -11.19
N LYS A 201 2.99 -19.43 -11.93
CA LYS A 201 2.89 -20.28 -13.12
C LYS A 201 3.29 -19.55 -14.41
N PHE A 202 2.88 -18.29 -14.55
CA PHE A 202 3.06 -17.53 -15.79
C PHE A 202 4.13 -16.43 -15.67
N ASN A 203 4.73 -16.27 -14.48
CA ASN A 203 5.71 -15.23 -14.18
C ASN A 203 5.21 -13.80 -14.51
N VAL A 204 3.90 -13.57 -14.40
CA VAL A 204 3.30 -12.25 -14.59
C VAL A 204 3.80 -11.31 -13.49
N ASN A 205 3.96 -10.04 -13.81
CA ASN A 205 4.33 -9.04 -12.81
C ASN A 205 3.19 -8.91 -11.77
N GLU A 206 3.53 -9.12 -10.49
CA GLU A 206 2.58 -9.08 -9.36
C GLU A 206 1.93 -7.71 -9.15
N VAL A 207 2.67 -6.63 -9.49
CA VAL A 207 2.17 -5.26 -9.41
C VAL A 207 1.08 -5.04 -10.46
N LEU A 208 1.35 -5.45 -11.71
CA LEU A 208 0.40 -5.30 -12.80
C LEU A 208 -0.86 -6.16 -12.56
N SER A 209 -0.68 -7.43 -12.18
CA SER A 209 -1.82 -8.31 -11.87
C SER A 209 -2.63 -7.80 -10.67
N GLY A 210 -1.96 -7.23 -9.65
CA GLY A 210 -2.62 -6.62 -8.50
C GLY A 210 -3.50 -5.44 -8.89
N ILE A 211 -2.97 -4.51 -9.68
CA ILE A 211 -3.74 -3.34 -10.17
C ILE A 211 -4.95 -3.79 -10.99
N MET A 212 -4.76 -4.75 -11.91
CA MET A 212 -5.87 -5.26 -12.73
C MET A 212 -6.93 -5.96 -11.88
N LEU A 213 -6.53 -6.79 -10.92
CA LEU A 213 -7.46 -7.46 -10.01
C LEU A 213 -8.24 -6.47 -9.14
N ASN A 214 -7.64 -5.35 -8.70
CA ASN A 214 -8.36 -4.31 -7.97
C ASN A 214 -9.53 -3.76 -8.78
N TRP A 215 -9.33 -3.45 -10.06
CA TRP A 215 -10.39 -2.97 -10.95
C TRP A 215 -11.43 -4.04 -11.26
N ILE A 216 -10.99 -5.29 -11.50
CA ILE A 216 -11.89 -6.42 -11.73
C ILE A 216 -12.81 -6.61 -10.51
N VAL A 217 -12.26 -6.64 -9.32
CA VAL A 217 -13.03 -6.80 -8.07
C VAL A 217 -13.98 -5.61 -7.87
N TYR A 218 -13.52 -4.38 -8.11
CA TYR A 218 -14.35 -3.19 -7.98
C TYR A 218 -15.59 -3.25 -8.88
N TYR A 219 -15.41 -3.56 -10.16
CA TYR A 219 -16.53 -3.68 -11.10
C TYR A 219 -17.38 -4.93 -10.85
N LEU A 220 -16.77 -6.04 -10.45
CA LEU A 220 -17.49 -7.28 -10.14
C LEU A 220 -18.39 -7.08 -8.92
N THR A 221 -17.90 -6.48 -7.86
CA THR A 221 -18.70 -6.21 -6.65
C THR A 221 -19.81 -5.20 -6.93
N GLY A 222 -19.57 -4.20 -7.78
CA GLY A 222 -20.61 -3.29 -8.26
C GLY A 222 -21.67 -3.97 -9.10
N LEU A 223 -21.27 -4.83 -10.04
CA LEU A 223 -22.20 -5.61 -10.87
C LEU A 223 -23.05 -6.57 -10.04
N ILE A 224 -22.46 -7.29 -9.11
CA ILE A 224 -23.21 -8.18 -8.21
C ILE A 224 -24.12 -7.36 -7.31
N GLY A 225 -23.61 -6.26 -6.75
CA GLY A 225 -24.35 -5.36 -5.86
C GLY A 225 -25.61 -4.79 -6.51
N SER A 226 -25.55 -4.41 -7.79
CA SER A 226 -26.70 -3.88 -8.53
C SER A 226 -27.78 -4.92 -8.87
N ASN A 227 -27.47 -6.21 -8.75
CA ASN A 227 -28.40 -7.32 -9.03
C ASN A 227 -28.86 -8.04 -7.74
N LEU A 228 -28.61 -7.47 -6.58
CA LEU A 228 -29.08 -8.02 -5.31
C LEU A 228 -30.57 -7.75 -5.10
N PRO A 229 -31.25 -8.53 -4.22
CA PRO A 229 -32.64 -8.27 -3.86
C PRO A 229 -32.84 -6.85 -3.30
N ASP A 230 -33.96 -6.22 -3.64
CA ASP A 230 -34.32 -4.85 -3.15
C ASP A 230 -34.33 -4.73 -1.64
N THR A 231 -34.49 -5.83 -0.91
CA THR A 231 -34.41 -5.87 0.55
C THR A 231 -33.00 -5.62 1.10
N TRP A 232 -31.98 -5.83 0.27
CA TRP A 232 -30.57 -5.66 0.61
C TRP A 232 -29.99 -4.33 0.09
N ILE A 233 -30.78 -3.58 -0.67
CA ILE A 233 -30.40 -2.27 -1.21
C ILE A 233 -31.04 -1.18 -0.35
N ASP A 234 -30.30 -0.11 -0.06
CA ASP A 234 -30.84 1.03 0.67
C ASP A 234 -31.86 1.75 -0.18
N LYS A 235 -33.11 1.86 0.36
CA LYS A 235 -34.22 2.54 -0.31
C LYS A 235 -33.96 4.02 -0.65
N ASN A 236 -33.06 4.66 0.11
CA ASN A 236 -32.71 6.06 -0.08
C ASN A 236 -31.55 6.24 -1.07
N ASN A 237 -30.80 5.18 -1.34
CA ASN A 237 -29.65 5.22 -2.23
C ASN A 237 -29.42 3.86 -2.87
N ASN A 238 -29.96 3.65 -4.06
CA ASN A 238 -29.90 2.40 -4.81
C ASN A 238 -28.50 1.91 -5.16
N THR A 239 -27.46 2.68 -4.86
CA THR A 239 -26.06 2.28 -5.05
C THR A 239 -25.40 1.77 -3.78
N LYS A 240 -26.12 1.76 -2.65
CA LYS A 240 -25.60 1.31 -1.35
C LYS A 240 -26.35 0.09 -0.85
N LEU A 241 -25.59 -0.83 -0.25
CA LEU A 241 -26.18 -1.94 0.49
C LEU A 241 -26.80 -1.42 1.81
N THR A 242 -27.86 -2.09 2.23
CA THR A 242 -28.49 -1.83 3.53
C THR A 242 -27.51 -2.06 4.68
N ILE A 243 -27.79 -1.45 5.82
CA ILE A 243 -26.93 -1.57 6.99
C ILE A 243 -26.96 -3.02 7.50
N MET A 244 -25.78 -3.61 7.67
CA MET A 244 -25.61 -4.97 8.18
C MET A 244 -26.31 -5.13 9.57
N PRO A 245 -27.06 -6.22 9.80
CA PRO A 245 -27.66 -6.52 11.09
C PRO A 245 -26.65 -6.52 12.24
N LYS A 246 -27.09 -6.21 13.45
CA LYS A 246 -26.21 -6.18 14.64
C LYS A 246 -25.49 -7.50 14.91
N THR A 247 -26.12 -8.63 14.58
CA THR A 247 -25.54 -9.97 14.72
C THR A 247 -24.31 -10.20 13.82
N GLY A 248 -24.33 -9.60 12.63
CA GLY A 248 -23.23 -9.68 11.67
C GLY A 248 -22.09 -8.70 11.94
N ARG A 249 -22.25 -7.73 12.85
CA ARG A 249 -21.18 -6.75 13.16
C ARG A 249 -20.30 -7.26 14.28
N LEU A 250 -19.03 -6.85 14.27
CA LEU A 250 -18.13 -7.09 15.39
C LEU A 250 -18.70 -6.49 16.67
N PRO A 251 -18.68 -7.23 17.78
CA PRO A 251 -19.09 -6.69 19.07
C PRO A 251 -18.22 -5.51 19.49
N SER A 252 -18.82 -4.53 20.18
CA SER A 252 -18.07 -3.45 20.82
C SER A 252 -17.17 -4.00 21.93
N LEU A 253 -15.98 -3.42 22.08
CA LEU A 253 -15.03 -3.78 23.12
C LEU A 253 -15.40 -3.18 24.48
N ALA A 254 -15.98 -1.97 24.47
CA ALA A 254 -16.20 -1.16 25.67
C ALA A 254 -17.69 -1.02 26.08
N GLY A 255 -18.62 -1.66 25.33
CA GLY A 255 -20.06 -1.48 25.56
C GLY A 255 -20.59 -0.12 25.12
N PRO A 256 -21.84 0.23 25.46
CA PRO A 256 -22.46 1.49 25.01
C PRO A 256 -21.75 2.70 25.60
N GLY A 257 -21.44 3.69 24.78
CA GLY A 257 -20.80 4.95 25.18
C GLY A 257 -19.84 5.50 24.13
N ILE A 258 -18.92 6.36 24.55
CA ILE A 258 -17.96 7.05 23.66
C ILE A 258 -17.07 6.06 22.87
N PHE A 259 -16.81 4.89 23.42
CA PHE A 259 -15.99 3.83 22.83
C PHE A 259 -16.81 2.70 22.20
N GLU A 260 -18.10 2.92 21.94
CA GLU A 260 -19.00 1.91 21.36
C GLU A 260 -18.51 1.43 19.99
N ASP A 261 -17.93 2.32 19.19
CA ASP A 261 -17.41 2.00 17.86
C ASP A 261 -16.07 1.27 17.89
N VAL A 262 -15.39 1.23 19.05
CA VAL A 262 -14.17 0.44 19.20
C VAL A 262 -14.55 -1.03 19.34
N THR A 263 -14.33 -1.79 18.27
CA THR A 263 -14.75 -3.19 18.18
C THR A 263 -13.62 -4.16 18.55
N TRP A 264 -13.97 -5.43 18.69
CA TRP A 264 -13.01 -6.54 18.84
C TRP A 264 -12.01 -6.63 17.69
N GLY A 265 -12.24 -5.92 16.58
CA GLY A 265 -11.32 -5.82 15.46
C GLY A 265 -9.91 -5.41 15.87
N LEU A 266 -9.76 -4.51 16.85
CA LEU A 266 -8.45 -4.09 17.37
C LEU A 266 -7.68 -5.25 18.02
N ILE A 267 -8.39 -6.08 18.82
CA ILE A 267 -7.78 -7.28 19.44
C ILE A 267 -7.42 -8.29 18.36
N ILE A 268 -8.31 -8.53 17.39
CA ILE A 268 -8.06 -9.43 16.25
C ILE A 268 -6.82 -8.97 15.48
N ALA A 269 -6.69 -7.68 15.20
CA ALA A 269 -5.51 -7.11 14.53
C ALA A 269 -4.22 -7.36 15.34
N ALA A 270 -4.25 -7.14 16.65
CA ALA A 270 -3.10 -7.39 17.53
C ALA A 270 -2.74 -8.89 17.57
N VAL A 271 -3.72 -9.77 17.67
CA VAL A 271 -3.51 -11.22 17.65
C VAL A 271 -2.91 -11.68 16.33
N ILE A 272 -3.44 -11.20 15.20
CA ILE A 272 -2.89 -11.49 13.87
C ILE A 272 -1.46 -10.97 13.74
N ALA A 273 -1.15 -9.77 14.24
CA ALA A 273 0.21 -9.24 14.26
C ALA A 273 1.18 -10.18 14.98
N ILE A 274 0.78 -10.68 16.17
CA ILE A 274 1.58 -11.62 16.97
C ILE A 274 1.75 -12.95 16.23
N ILE A 275 0.68 -13.49 15.65
CA ILE A 275 0.72 -14.77 14.90
C ILE A 275 1.67 -14.64 13.71
N ILE A 276 1.57 -13.57 12.92
CA ILE A 276 2.42 -13.34 11.76
C ILE A 276 3.87 -13.12 12.18
N TRP A 277 4.12 -12.36 13.24
CA TRP A 277 5.45 -12.20 13.82
C TRP A 277 6.04 -13.55 14.24
N PHE A 278 5.27 -14.40 14.93
CA PHE A 278 5.68 -15.73 15.34
C PHE A 278 5.99 -16.62 14.14
N ILE A 279 5.11 -16.66 13.13
CA ILE A 279 5.31 -17.43 11.90
C ILE A 279 6.61 -17.00 11.20
N LEU A 280 6.83 -15.70 11.02
CA LEU A 280 8.00 -15.19 10.31
C LEU A 280 9.31 -15.39 11.08
N ARG A 281 9.28 -15.46 12.42
CA ARG A 281 10.47 -15.54 13.25
C ARG A 281 10.85 -16.97 13.64
N TYR A 282 9.87 -17.81 13.97
CA TYR A 282 10.11 -19.09 14.62
C TYR A 282 9.72 -20.32 13.79
N THR A 283 9.09 -20.13 12.62
CA THR A 283 8.68 -21.29 11.81
C THR A 283 9.59 -21.53 10.61
N LYS A 284 9.64 -22.80 10.17
CA LYS A 284 10.31 -23.22 8.93
C LYS A 284 9.76 -22.44 7.73
N PHE A 285 8.45 -22.21 7.70
CA PHE A 285 7.79 -21.46 6.63
C PHE A 285 8.30 -20.02 6.54
N GLY A 286 8.40 -19.30 7.66
CA GLY A 286 8.94 -17.93 7.68
C GLY A 286 10.42 -17.87 7.28
N PHE A 287 11.21 -18.88 7.64
CA PHE A 287 12.60 -18.99 7.19
C PHE A 287 12.68 -19.17 5.66
N GLU A 288 11.90 -20.08 5.10
CA GLU A 288 11.86 -20.36 3.66
C GLU A 288 11.39 -19.14 2.86
N LEU A 289 10.40 -18.37 3.38
CA LEU A 289 9.97 -17.11 2.77
C LEU A 289 11.11 -16.10 2.70
N LYS A 290 11.82 -15.87 3.79
CA LYS A 290 12.96 -14.94 3.84
C LYS A 290 14.08 -15.38 2.89
N LEU A 291 14.37 -16.67 2.84
CA LEU A 291 15.41 -17.22 1.96
C LEU A 291 15.05 -17.02 0.50
N CYS A 292 13.79 -17.30 0.11
CA CYS A 292 13.29 -17.07 -1.24
C CYS A 292 13.33 -15.58 -1.62
N GLY A 293 13.03 -14.69 -0.68
CA GLY A 293 13.07 -13.24 -0.88
C GLY A 293 14.48 -12.67 -1.02
N SER A 294 15.45 -13.25 -0.30
CA SER A 294 16.84 -12.80 -0.35
C SER A 294 17.55 -13.28 -1.62
N ASN A 295 17.41 -14.55 -1.98
CA ASN A 295 18.05 -15.11 -3.16
C ASN A 295 17.29 -16.33 -3.69
N LYS A 296 16.65 -16.16 -4.83
CA LYS A 296 15.86 -17.21 -5.51
C LYS A 296 16.69 -18.43 -5.90
N TYR A 297 17.94 -18.24 -6.29
CA TYR A 297 18.81 -19.34 -6.69
C TYR A 297 19.21 -20.21 -5.50
N VAL A 298 19.59 -19.58 -4.39
CA VAL A 298 19.93 -20.30 -3.13
C VAL A 298 18.73 -21.09 -2.64
N ALA A 299 17.54 -20.52 -2.66
CA ALA A 299 16.31 -21.21 -2.28
C ALA A 299 16.04 -22.45 -3.16
N LYS A 300 16.28 -22.34 -4.48
CA LYS A 300 16.13 -23.46 -5.42
C LYS A 300 17.13 -24.58 -5.13
N TYR A 301 18.41 -24.26 -4.87
CA TYR A 301 19.43 -25.25 -4.51
C TYR A 301 19.15 -25.90 -3.17
N ALA A 302 18.50 -25.22 -2.24
CA ALA A 302 18.05 -25.78 -0.97
C ALA A 302 16.77 -26.65 -1.10
N GLY A 303 16.27 -26.90 -2.33
CA GLY A 303 15.09 -27.74 -2.57
C GLY A 303 13.76 -27.10 -2.20
N ILE A 304 13.70 -25.77 -2.02
CA ILE A 304 12.48 -25.06 -1.64
C ILE A 304 11.60 -24.83 -2.87
N ASN A 305 10.34 -25.23 -2.78
CA ASN A 305 9.35 -24.98 -3.82
C ASN A 305 8.94 -23.48 -3.82
N GLN A 306 9.63 -22.66 -4.62
CA GLN A 306 9.41 -21.23 -4.73
C GLN A 306 7.98 -20.88 -5.20
N ASN A 307 7.47 -21.61 -6.20
CA ASN A 307 6.15 -21.36 -6.76
C ASN A 307 5.05 -21.55 -5.71
N GLY A 308 5.15 -22.63 -4.93
CA GLY A 308 4.22 -22.85 -3.82
C GLY A 308 4.31 -21.76 -2.75
N LYS A 309 5.51 -21.25 -2.46
CA LYS A 309 5.70 -20.15 -1.48
C LYS A 309 5.13 -18.82 -1.98
N ILE A 310 5.24 -18.55 -3.28
CA ILE A 310 4.65 -17.35 -3.92
C ILE A 310 3.13 -17.37 -3.76
N VAL A 311 2.47 -18.47 -4.17
CA VAL A 311 1.01 -18.59 -4.07
C VAL A 311 0.55 -18.49 -2.62
N LEU A 312 1.19 -19.24 -1.71
CA LEU A 312 0.79 -19.26 -0.30
C LEU A 312 1.02 -17.91 0.39
N SER A 313 2.11 -17.20 0.04
CA SER A 313 2.39 -15.88 0.58
C SER A 313 1.31 -14.86 0.18
N LEU A 314 0.92 -14.82 -1.09
CA LEU A 314 -0.13 -13.91 -1.57
C LEU A 314 -1.54 -14.33 -1.11
N LEU A 315 -1.78 -15.64 -0.91
CA LEU A 315 -3.01 -16.14 -0.30
C LEU A 315 -3.13 -15.67 1.15
N ILE A 316 -2.10 -15.84 1.98
CA ILE A 316 -2.12 -15.41 3.38
C ILE A 316 -2.21 -13.89 3.47
N SER A 317 -1.44 -13.17 2.65
CA SER A 317 -1.53 -11.70 2.56
C SER A 317 -2.96 -11.27 2.19
N GLY A 318 -3.59 -11.94 1.21
CA GLY A 318 -4.97 -11.70 0.83
C GLY A 318 -5.98 -12.05 1.93
N ALA A 319 -5.75 -13.12 2.69
CA ALA A 319 -6.58 -13.48 3.83
C ALA A 319 -6.59 -12.37 4.89
N ILE A 320 -5.41 -11.83 5.22
CA ILE A 320 -5.28 -10.71 6.18
C ILE A 320 -5.98 -9.45 5.64
N ALA A 321 -5.81 -9.15 4.34
CA ALA A 321 -6.52 -8.04 3.69
C ALA A 321 -8.04 -8.25 3.68
N GLY A 322 -8.52 -9.47 3.51
CA GLY A 322 -9.95 -9.81 3.60
C GLY A 322 -10.53 -9.57 5.00
N ILE A 323 -9.77 -9.91 6.05
CA ILE A 323 -10.14 -9.58 7.44
C ILE A 323 -10.15 -8.06 7.66
N CYS A 324 -9.23 -7.33 7.06
CA CYS A 324 -9.18 -5.87 7.10
C CYS A 324 -10.44 -5.23 6.49
N GLY A 325 -11.06 -5.89 5.49
CA GLY A 325 -12.26 -5.42 4.83
C GLY A 325 -13.54 -5.61 5.64
N TYR A 326 -13.55 -6.55 6.58
CA TYR A 326 -14.66 -6.78 7.51
C TYR A 326 -14.60 -5.82 8.69
#